data_6de57394ce8b2f64bd212f7e6bb06df6
#
_entry.id   6de57394ce8b2f64bd212f7e6bb06df6
#
_cell.length_a   1.000
_cell.length_b   1.000
_cell.length_c   1.000
_cell.angle_alpha   90.00
_cell.angle_beta   90.00
_cell.angle_gamma   90.00
#
_symmetry.space_group_name_H-M   'P 1'
#
loop_
_entity.id
_entity.type
_entity.pdbx_description
1 polymer ?
#
loop_
_entity_poly.entity_id
_entity_poly.type
_entity_poly.pdbx_seq_one_letter_code
_entity_poly.pdbx_strand_id
1 'polypeptide(L)'
;MGKKLIVFTDSGDTLVNEGTEYRNEGSPIVERCELIDGAKEMLLTLKERGYTIELVADGYTQSFDNSYGQHGLENIFDARTISEEVGEEKPSQAMFETAMKLLHLTDEDKKRIIMVGNNLARDIVGANRFGITSVFIKWSPRYPMEPKNEEEVPDYIIHKPMELLDLVEKLEAELESAEG
;
A
#
# COMPACT_ATOMS: atom_id res chain seq x y z
N MET A 1 -13.01 -9.97 20.60
CA MET A 1 -11.87 -9.71 19.71
C MET A 1 -12.26 -8.60 18.75
N GLY A 2 -11.54 -7.49 18.80
CA GLY A 2 -11.71 -6.39 17.85
C GLY A 2 -11.41 -6.84 16.40
N LYS A 3 -11.97 -6.14 15.43
CA LYS A 3 -11.62 -6.38 14.01
C LYS A 3 -10.18 -5.92 13.78
N LYS A 4 -9.39 -6.74 13.08
CA LYS A 4 -8.01 -6.39 12.71
C LYS A 4 -7.94 -5.21 11.76
N LEU A 5 -6.79 -4.53 11.74
CA LEU A 5 -6.46 -3.54 10.71
C LEU A 5 -6.43 -4.19 9.33
N ILE A 6 -6.69 -3.37 8.33
CA ILE A 6 -6.57 -3.71 6.91
C ILE A 6 -5.47 -2.84 6.33
N VAL A 7 -4.55 -3.47 5.61
CA VAL A 7 -3.41 -2.80 4.99
C VAL A 7 -3.64 -2.64 3.50
N PHE A 8 -3.83 -1.40 3.04
CA PHE A 8 -3.71 -1.05 1.64
C PHE A 8 -2.25 -0.62 1.41
N THR A 9 -1.65 -1.10 0.36
CA THR A 9 -0.24 -0.79 0.05
C THR A 9 -0.04 -0.45 -1.41
N ASP A 10 0.78 0.57 -1.65
CA ASP A 10 1.38 0.83 -2.96
C ASP A 10 2.45 -0.22 -3.27
N SER A 11 3.00 -0.23 -4.48
CA SER A 11 4.01 -1.18 -4.93
C SER A 11 5.38 -0.53 -5.10
N GLY A 12 5.55 0.30 -6.11
CA GLY A 12 6.84 0.90 -6.43
C GLY A 12 7.40 1.77 -5.32
N ASP A 13 8.66 1.58 -4.97
CA ASP A 13 9.35 2.24 -3.87
C ASP A 13 8.64 2.18 -2.50
N THR A 14 7.68 1.26 -2.38
CA THR A 14 7.00 0.87 -1.14
C THR A 14 7.33 -0.57 -0.78
N LEU A 15 7.20 -1.47 -1.73
CA LEU A 15 7.54 -2.91 -1.64
C LEU A 15 8.61 -3.30 -2.65
N VAL A 16 8.52 -2.77 -3.86
CA VAL A 16 9.43 -3.00 -4.99
C VAL A 16 10.39 -1.84 -5.10
N ASN A 17 11.68 -2.13 -5.28
CA ASN A 17 12.67 -1.11 -5.61
C ASN A 17 12.55 -0.74 -7.09
N GLU A 18 11.88 0.37 -7.41
CA GLU A 18 11.69 0.84 -8.80
C GLU A 18 13.01 1.03 -9.55
N GLY A 19 14.10 1.34 -8.85
CA GLY A 19 15.42 1.47 -9.44
C GLY A 19 15.97 0.17 -10.04
N THR A 20 15.40 -0.98 -9.69
CA THR A 20 15.79 -2.31 -10.18
C THR A 20 14.87 -2.85 -11.27
N GLU A 21 13.80 -2.14 -11.59
CA GLU A 21 12.84 -2.58 -12.59
C GLU A 21 13.48 -2.69 -13.98
N TYR A 22 13.27 -3.84 -14.61
CA TYR A 22 13.68 -4.10 -15.98
C TYR A 22 12.46 -4.23 -16.88
N ARG A 23 12.52 -3.58 -18.02
CA ARG A 23 11.51 -3.64 -19.10
C ARG A 23 12.19 -3.99 -20.41
N ASN A 24 11.51 -4.75 -21.25
CA ASN A 24 11.95 -4.97 -22.63
C ASN A 24 11.83 -3.66 -23.43
N GLU A 25 12.68 -3.50 -24.44
CA GLU A 25 12.65 -2.32 -25.31
C GLU A 25 11.26 -2.11 -25.92
N GLY A 26 10.73 -0.88 -25.77
CA GLY A 26 9.41 -0.50 -26.26
C GLY A 26 8.22 -1.04 -25.46
N SER A 27 8.45 -1.77 -24.38
CA SER A 27 7.39 -2.28 -23.49
C SER A 27 7.25 -1.44 -22.23
N PRO A 28 6.00 -1.09 -21.80
CA PRO A 28 5.78 -0.46 -20.50
C PRO A 28 5.76 -1.48 -19.36
N ILE A 29 5.78 -2.78 -19.68
CA ILE A 29 5.63 -3.85 -18.70
C ILE A 29 6.94 -4.11 -17.96
N VAL A 30 6.88 -4.16 -16.63
CA VAL A 30 7.98 -4.60 -15.79
C VAL A 30 8.11 -6.12 -15.90
N GLU A 31 9.26 -6.59 -16.38
CA GLU A 31 9.53 -8.03 -16.53
C GLU A 31 10.14 -8.63 -15.26
N ARG A 32 10.96 -7.87 -14.57
CA ARG A 32 11.59 -8.26 -13.31
C ARG A 32 11.98 -7.07 -12.47
N CYS A 33 12.07 -7.29 -11.17
CA CYS A 33 12.50 -6.31 -10.18
C CYS A 33 12.97 -6.99 -8.90
N GLU A 34 13.64 -6.22 -8.06
CA GLU A 34 13.98 -6.62 -6.69
C GLU A 34 12.99 -5.98 -5.72
N LEU A 35 12.72 -6.67 -4.62
CA LEU A 35 11.97 -6.10 -3.51
C LEU A 35 12.88 -5.23 -2.63
N ILE A 36 12.27 -4.28 -1.94
CA ILE A 36 12.95 -3.53 -0.89
C ILE A 36 13.28 -4.47 0.28
N ASP A 37 14.42 -4.29 0.91
CA ASP A 37 14.84 -5.08 2.05
C ASP A 37 13.75 -5.15 3.12
N GLY A 38 13.40 -6.35 3.51
CA GLY A 38 12.36 -6.62 4.51
C GLY A 38 10.94 -6.61 3.99
N ALA A 39 10.66 -6.19 2.75
CA ALA A 39 9.30 -6.13 2.21
C ALA A 39 8.64 -7.52 2.15
N LYS A 40 9.34 -8.53 1.66
CA LYS A 40 8.83 -9.91 1.62
C LYS A 40 8.54 -10.45 3.02
N GLU A 41 9.50 -10.30 3.93
CA GLU A 41 9.34 -10.73 5.32
C GLU A 41 8.16 -10.05 6.00
N MET A 42 8.02 -8.74 5.81
CA MET A 42 6.91 -7.96 6.35
C MET A 42 5.55 -8.47 5.85
N LEU A 43 5.41 -8.68 4.53
CA LEU A 43 4.17 -9.19 3.93
C LEU A 43 3.82 -10.59 4.45
N LEU A 44 4.78 -11.51 4.48
CA LEU A 44 4.58 -12.86 5.01
C LEU A 44 4.18 -12.84 6.48
N THR A 45 4.82 -12.00 7.29
CA THR A 45 4.50 -11.86 8.70
C THR A 45 3.10 -11.31 8.93
N LEU A 46 2.67 -10.29 8.15
CA LEU A 46 1.30 -9.79 8.22
C LEU A 46 0.28 -10.88 7.89
N LYS A 47 0.53 -11.68 6.85
CA LYS A 47 -0.36 -12.81 6.47
C LYS A 47 -0.41 -13.87 7.56
N GLU A 48 0.73 -14.24 8.12
CA GLU A 48 0.82 -15.21 9.21
C GLU A 48 0.02 -14.76 10.44
N ARG A 49 0.05 -13.46 10.72
CA ARG A 49 -0.72 -12.84 11.81
C ARG A 49 -2.20 -12.63 11.47
N GLY A 50 -2.65 -12.97 10.28
CA GLY A 50 -4.04 -12.92 9.85
C GLY A 50 -4.54 -11.53 9.40
N TYR A 51 -3.64 -10.63 9.02
CA TYR A 51 -4.04 -9.33 8.45
C TYR A 51 -4.50 -9.46 7.00
N THR A 52 -5.46 -8.64 6.63
CA THR A 52 -5.87 -8.46 5.23
C THR A 52 -4.96 -7.45 4.56
N ILE A 53 -4.42 -7.81 3.40
CA ILE A 53 -3.54 -6.96 2.61
C ILE A 53 -4.11 -6.79 1.22
N GLU A 54 -4.26 -5.55 0.78
CA GLU A 54 -4.66 -5.21 -0.58
C GLU A 54 -3.61 -4.35 -1.27
N LEU A 55 -3.26 -4.73 -2.50
CA LEU A 55 -2.45 -3.89 -3.37
C LEU A 55 -3.33 -2.80 -3.98
N VAL A 56 -2.98 -1.54 -3.78
CA VAL A 56 -3.65 -0.38 -4.39
C VAL A 56 -2.59 0.41 -5.14
N ALA A 57 -2.42 0.11 -6.42
CA ALA A 57 -1.26 0.55 -7.19
C ALA A 57 -1.60 1.08 -8.58
N ASP A 58 -0.82 2.06 -9.02
CA ASP A 58 -0.89 2.60 -10.37
C ASP A 58 0.08 1.84 -11.29
N GLY A 59 -0.42 1.34 -12.40
CA GLY A 59 0.39 0.60 -13.37
C GLY A 59 -0.39 -0.48 -14.11
N TYR A 60 0.35 -1.42 -14.69
CA TYR A 60 -0.17 -2.50 -15.50
C TYR A 60 -0.28 -3.81 -14.69
N THR A 61 -1.40 -4.49 -14.82
CA THR A 61 -1.65 -5.78 -14.13
C THR A 61 -0.53 -6.79 -14.37
N GLN A 62 -0.08 -6.92 -15.62
CA GLN A 62 1.01 -7.84 -15.96
C GLN A 62 2.32 -7.50 -15.25
N SER A 63 2.62 -6.21 -15.04
CA SER A 63 3.81 -5.78 -14.29
C SER A 63 3.78 -6.29 -12.86
N PHE A 64 2.63 -6.22 -12.20
CA PHE A 64 2.47 -6.70 -10.82
C PHE A 64 2.50 -8.22 -10.75
N ASP A 65 1.90 -8.94 -11.72
CA ASP A 65 2.01 -10.39 -11.82
C ASP A 65 3.46 -10.83 -11.90
N ASN A 66 4.24 -10.20 -12.76
CA ASN A 66 5.67 -10.47 -12.91
C ASN A 66 6.46 -10.12 -11.63
N SER A 67 6.21 -8.93 -11.07
CA SER A 67 6.97 -8.42 -9.93
C SER A 67 6.80 -9.28 -8.67
N TYR A 68 5.59 -9.73 -8.39
CA TYR A 68 5.32 -10.54 -7.19
C TYR A 68 5.48 -12.04 -7.45
N GLY A 69 5.15 -12.52 -8.64
CA GLY A 69 5.30 -13.93 -9.02
C GLY A 69 6.74 -14.42 -8.95
N GLN A 70 7.71 -13.62 -9.41
CA GLN A 70 9.13 -13.98 -9.37
C GLN A 70 9.70 -14.14 -7.96
N HIS A 71 9.02 -13.59 -6.95
CA HIS A 71 9.42 -13.67 -5.54
C HIS A 71 8.56 -14.66 -4.73
N GLY A 72 7.66 -15.41 -5.40
CA GLY A 72 6.77 -16.36 -4.74
C GLY A 72 5.66 -15.67 -3.92
N LEU A 73 5.26 -14.46 -4.31
CA LEU A 73 4.26 -13.63 -3.64
C LEU A 73 2.99 -13.44 -4.49
N GLU A 74 2.76 -14.27 -5.49
CA GLU A 74 1.60 -14.18 -6.40
C GLU A 74 0.25 -14.21 -5.67
N ASN A 75 0.19 -14.84 -4.50
CA ASN A 75 -1.03 -14.98 -3.70
C ASN A 75 -1.01 -14.19 -2.39
N ILE A 76 -0.06 -13.24 -2.24
CA ILE A 76 0.10 -12.53 -0.97
C ILE A 76 -1.04 -11.53 -0.69
N PHE A 77 -1.61 -10.94 -1.72
CA PHE A 77 -2.68 -9.96 -1.59
C PHE A 77 -4.06 -10.64 -1.58
N ASP A 78 -4.92 -10.22 -0.67
CA ASP A 78 -6.31 -10.68 -0.60
C ASP A 78 -7.16 -10.09 -1.74
N ALA A 79 -6.80 -8.89 -2.20
CA ALA A 79 -7.34 -8.25 -3.39
C ALA A 79 -6.30 -7.30 -3.98
N ARG A 80 -6.51 -6.90 -5.24
CA ARG A 80 -5.65 -5.95 -5.96
C ARG A 80 -6.51 -4.94 -6.69
N THR A 81 -6.29 -3.66 -6.40
CA THR A 81 -6.86 -2.53 -7.13
C THR A 81 -5.76 -1.89 -7.95
N ILE A 82 -5.83 -2.05 -9.25
CA ILE A 82 -4.79 -1.61 -10.19
C ILE A 82 -5.40 -0.58 -11.14
N SER A 83 -4.69 0.53 -11.36
CA SER A 83 -5.20 1.66 -12.15
C SER A 83 -5.56 1.30 -13.59
N GLU A 84 -4.86 0.34 -14.21
CA GLU A 84 -5.22 -0.17 -15.54
C GLU A 84 -6.66 -0.73 -15.58
N GLU A 85 -7.07 -1.41 -14.52
CA GLU A 85 -8.41 -2.02 -14.43
C GLU A 85 -9.48 -1.00 -14.00
N VAL A 86 -9.12 -0.06 -13.15
CA VAL A 86 -10.03 1.00 -12.67
C VAL A 86 -10.25 2.09 -13.72
N GLY A 87 -9.23 2.39 -14.52
CA GLY A 87 -9.23 3.48 -15.49
C GLY A 87 -8.84 4.84 -14.91
N GLU A 88 -8.47 4.90 -13.65
CA GLU A 88 -8.00 6.09 -12.94
C GLU A 88 -6.81 5.74 -12.05
N GLU A 89 -5.96 6.73 -11.78
CA GLU A 89 -4.81 6.60 -10.89
C GLU A 89 -5.07 7.29 -9.53
N LYS A 90 -4.33 6.91 -8.49
CA LYS A 90 -4.28 7.68 -7.24
C LYS A 90 -3.80 9.11 -7.53
N PRO A 91 -4.34 10.14 -6.91
CA PRO A 91 -5.19 10.12 -5.71
C PRO A 91 -6.70 10.02 -5.98
N SER A 92 -7.14 9.58 -7.16
CA SER A 92 -8.57 9.42 -7.44
C SER A 92 -9.28 8.56 -6.40
N GLN A 93 -10.43 9.02 -5.94
CA GLN A 93 -11.25 8.30 -4.96
C GLN A 93 -11.76 6.96 -5.51
N ALA A 94 -11.91 6.84 -6.84
CA ALA A 94 -12.31 5.60 -7.49
C ALA A 94 -11.37 4.42 -7.18
N MET A 95 -10.07 4.67 -6.98
CA MET A 95 -9.11 3.65 -6.57
C MET A 95 -9.44 3.10 -5.18
N PHE A 96 -9.72 3.97 -4.21
CA PHE A 96 -10.02 3.56 -2.83
C PHE A 96 -11.43 2.97 -2.68
N GLU A 97 -12.41 3.50 -3.41
CA GLU A 97 -13.76 2.94 -3.46
C GLU A 97 -13.76 1.52 -4.05
N THR A 98 -12.99 1.30 -5.12
CA THR A 98 -12.81 -0.02 -5.73
C THR A 98 -12.15 -0.99 -4.75
N ALA A 99 -11.10 -0.55 -4.04
CA ALA A 99 -10.43 -1.36 -3.04
C ALA A 99 -11.39 -1.80 -1.92
N MET A 100 -12.17 -0.88 -1.39
CA MET A 100 -13.19 -1.22 -0.38
C MET A 100 -14.23 -2.21 -0.92
N LYS A 101 -14.69 -2.02 -2.15
CA LYS A 101 -15.67 -2.89 -2.79
C LYS A 101 -15.17 -4.32 -2.98
N LEU A 102 -13.91 -4.49 -3.40
CA LEU A 102 -13.31 -5.81 -3.60
C LEU A 102 -13.20 -6.61 -2.30
N LEU A 103 -13.01 -5.94 -1.18
CA LEU A 103 -12.94 -6.56 0.15
C LEU A 103 -14.29 -6.53 0.90
N HIS A 104 -15.38 -6.10 0.25
CA HIS A 104 -16.71 -5.99 0.86
C HIS A 104 -16.75 -5.12 2.11
N LEU A 105 -15.96 -4.03 2.13
CA LEU A 105 -15.88 -3.09 3.24
C LEU A 105 -16.94 -1.98 3.14
N THR A 106 -17.23 -1.37 4.28
CA THR A 106 -18.16 -0.26 4.41
C THR A 106 -17.45 0.98 4.99
N ASP A 107 -18.12 2.12 5.01
CA ASP A 107 -17.55 3.35 5.60
C ASP A 107 -17.16 3.18 7.09
N GLU A 108 -17.83 2.29 7.82
CA GLU A 108 -17.49 1.98 9.21
C GLU A 108 -16.10 1.32 9.35
N ASP A 109 -15.64 0.66 8.28
CA ASP A 109 -14.34 0.00 8.26
C ASP A 109 -13.18 0.98 8.03
N LYS A 110 -13.44 2.21 7.53
CA LYS A 110 -12.40 3.21 7.22
C LYS A 110 -11.46 3.46 8.40
N LYS A 111 -11.99 3.47 9.63
CA LYS A 111 -11.20 3.69 10.86
C LYS A 111 -10.11 2.63 11.09
N ARG A 112 -10.21 1.47 10.46
CA ARG A 112 -9.25 0.37 10.58
C ARG A 112 -8.47 0.09 9.29
N ILE A 113 -8.56 0.97 8.30
CA ILE A 113 -7.80 0.87 7.06
C ILE A 113 -6.62 1.83 7.10
N ILE A 114 -5.45 1.34 6.75
CA ILE A 114 -4.27 2.15 6.55
C ILE A 114 -3.82 2.05 5.09
N MET A 115 -3.32 3.15 4.53
CA MET A 115 -2.68 3.19 3.21
C MET A 115 -1.21 3.49 3.37
N VAL A 116 -0.36 2.58 2.92
CA VAL A 116 1.10 2.72 2.94
C VAL A 116 1.59 3.04 1.54
N GLY A 117 2.35 4.10 1.40
CA GLY A 117 2.93 4.47 0.11
C GLY A 117 4.06 5.48 0.24
N ASN A 118 4.81 5.65 -0.87
CA ASN A 118 5.97 6.53 -0.94
C ASN A 118 5.73 7.85 -1.67
N ASN A 119 4.55 8.07 -2.20
CA ASN A 119 4.21 9.25 -2.97
C ASN A 119 3.18 10.11 -2.24
N LEU A 120 3.64 11.27 -1.73
CA LEU A 120 2.80 12.19 -0.96
C LEU A 120 1.60 12.69 -1.76
N ALA A 121 1.80 13.05 -3.04
CA ALA A 121 0.76 13.60 -3.90
C ALA A 121 -0.29 12.56 -4.36
N ARG A 122 0.02 11.28 -4.28
CA ARG A 122 -0.87 10.19 -4.71
C ARG A 122 -1.39 9.38 -3.53
N ASP A 123 -0.51 8.66 -2.84
CA ASP A 123 -0.88 7.75 -1.76
C ASP A 123 -1.43 8.48 -0.54
N ILE A 124 -0.71 9.50 -0.10
CA ILE A 124 -1.05 10.23 1.13
C ILE A 124 -2.24 11.17 0.90
N VAL A 125 -2.23 11.96 -0.15
CA VAL A 125 -3.38 12.81 -0.52
C VAL A 125 -4.63 11.96 -0.72
N GLY A 126 -4.51 10.85 -1.44
CA GLY A 126 -5.63 9.94 -1.68
C GLY A 126 -6.22 9.39 -0.39
N ALA A 127 -5.38 8.86 0.49
CA ALA A 127 -5.79 8.32 1.78
C ALA A 127 -6.43 9.39 2.68
N ASN A 128 -5.79 10.55 2.80
CA ASN A 128 -6.30 11.66 3.60
C ASN A 128 -7.68 12.14 3.13
N ARG A 129 -7.86 12.32 1.82
CA ARG A 129 -9.15 12.70 1.23
C ARG A 129 -10.22 11.63 1.42
N PHE A 130 -9.82 10.37 1.36
CA PHE A 130 -10.75 9.24 1.51
C PHE A 130 -11.17 9.00 2.96
N GLY A 131 -10.41 9.51 3.92
CA GLY A 131 -10.69 9.39 5.35
C GLY A 131 -10.18 8.09 5.98
N ILE A 132 -9.08 7.55 5.45
CA ILE A 132 -8.34 6.42 6.03
C ILE A 132 -6.98 6.89 6.52
N THR A 133 -6.34 6.10 7.39
CA THR A 133 -5.03 6.43 7.94
C THR A 133 -3.94 6.36 6.88
N SER A 134 -3.14 7.42 6.76
CA SER A 134 -2.05 7.52 5.81
C SER A 134 -0.70 7.23 6.47
N VAL A 135 0.09 6.36 5.83
CA VAL A 135 1.43 5.97 6.27
C VAL A 135 2.43 6.21 5.14
N PHE A 136 3.32 7.15 5.34
CA PHE A 136 4.36 7.47 4.37
C PHE A 136 5.62 6.65 4.65
N ILE A 137 6.06 5.87 3.66
CA ILE A 137 7.36 5.21 3.71
C ILE A 137 8.42 6.10 3.08
N LYS A 138 9.24 6.73 3.93
CA LYS A 138 10.23 7.75 3.58
C LYS A 138 11.62 7.12 3.43
N TRP A 139 11.90 6.48 2.28
CA TRP A 139 13.19 5.83 2.05
C TRP A 139 13.83 6.19 0.71
N SER A 140 13.03 6.45 -0.33
CA SER A 140 13.51 6.75 -1.68
C SER A 140 13.22 8.19 -2.08
N PRO A 141 14.22 8.95 -2.57
CA PRO A 141 14.03 10.32 -3.02
C PRO A 141 13.51 10.44 -4.47
N ARG A 142 12.97 9.38 -5.05
CA ARG A 142 12.42 9.39 -6.42
C ARG A 142 11.32 10.42 -6.59
N TYR A 143 10.49 10.58 -5.57
CA TYR A 143 9.44 11.59 -5.47
C TYR A 143 9.76 12.55 -4.31
N PRO A 144 9.11 13.75 -4.27
CA PRO A 144 9.26 14.66 -3.14
C PRO A 144 9.00 13.96 -1.79
N MET A 145 9.89 14.20 -0.83
CA MET A 145 9.83 13.56 0.49
C MET A 145 9.29 14.47 1.59
N GLU A 146 9.01 15.73 1.26
CA GLU A 146 8.45 16.71 2.20
C GLU A 146 7.09 17.21 1.68
N PRO A 147 6.06 17.28 2.56
CA PRO A 147 4.74 17.79 2.19
C PRO A 147 4.81 19.24 1.69
N LYS A 148 4.06 19.55 0.63
CA LYS A 148 3.91 20.92 0.08
C LYS A 148 2.70 21.63 0.62
N ASN A 149 1.74 20.90 1.17
CA ASN A 149 0.48 21.40 1.70
C ASN A 149 -0.07 20.44 2.75
N GLU A 150 -1.17 20.81 3.40
CA GLU A 150 -1.78 19.99 4.46
C GLU A 150 -2.29 18.63 4.00
N GLU A 151 -2.75 18.51 2.75
CA GLU A 151 -3.24 17.24 2.22
C GLU A 151 -2.15 16.20 2.03
N GLU A 152 -0.90 16.64 1.88
CA GLU A 152 0.28 15.78 1.75
C GLU A 152 0.90 15.38 3.11
N VAL A 153 0.37 15.85 4.23
CA VAL A 153 0.89 15.49 5.56
C VAL A 153 0.38 14.09 5.93
N PRO A 154 1.29 13.12 6.11
CA PRO A 154 0.89 11.77 6.52
C PRO A 154 0.54 11.72 8.00
N ASP A 155 -0.32 10.78 8.37
CA ASP A 155 -0.61 10.51 9.79
C ASP A 155 0.61 9.87 10.47
N TYR A 156 1.33 8.99 9.76
CA TYR A 156 2.52 8.30 10.26
C TYR A 156 3.61 8.24 9.20
N ILE A 157 4.85 8.15 9.65
CA ILE A 157 6.04 7.98 8.81
C ILE A 157 6.80 6.74 9.26
N ILE A 158 7.14 5.89 8.30
CA ILE A 158 8.08 4.79 8.48
C ILE A 158 9.23 4.96 7.46
N HIS A 159 10.37 4.33 7.71
CA HIS A 159 11.56 4.46 6.85
C HIS A 159 11.92 3.15 6.12
N LYS A 160 11.35 2.03 6.55
CA LYS A 160 11.56 0.70 5.96
C LYS A 160 10.36 -0.20 6.20
N PRO A 161 10.16 -1.23 5.33
CA PRO A 161 8.97 -2.08 5.41
C PRO A 161 8.74 -2.75 6.76
N MET A 162 9.78 -3.25 7.42
CA MET A 162 9.64 -3.95 8.70
C MET A 162 9.06 -3.09 9.83
N GLU A 163 9.23 -1.76 9.77
CA GLU A 163 8.63 -0.86 10.77
C GLU A 163 7.10 -0.84 10.72
N LEU A 164 6.51 -1.30 9.61
CA LEU A 164 5.05 -1.38 9.50
C LEU A 164 4.45 -2.37 10.51
N LEU A 165 5.16 -3.44 10.85
CA LEU A 165 4.67 -4.45 11.79
C LEU A 165 4.37 -3.85 13.18
N ASP A 166 5.30 -3.08 13.71
CA ASP A 166 5.13 -2.43 15.03
C ASP A 166 4.04 -1.35 14.96
N LEU A 167 3.97 -0.60 13.86
CA LEU A 167 2.94 0.42 13.67
C LEU A 167 1.54 -0.19 13.64
N VAL A 168 1.35 -1.28 12.91
CA VAL A 168 0.06 -1.98 12.81
C VAL A 168 -0.38 -2.48 14.19
N GLU A 169 0.50 -3.08 14.96
CA GLU A 169 0.19 -3.53 16.33
C GLU A 169 -0.21 -2.36 17.25
N LYS A 170 0.52 -1.25 17.16
CA LYS A 170 0.21 -0.04 17.92
C LYS A 170 -1.17 0.52 17.59
N LEU A 171 -1.47 0.68 16.29
CA LEU A 171 -2.74 1.22 15.83
C LEU A 171 -3.92 0.31 16.17
N GLU A 172 -3.73 -1.00 16.09
CA GLU A 172 -4.75 -1.97 16.50
C GLU A 172 -5.07 -1.86 17.99
N ALA A 173 -4.06 -1.75 18.83
CA ALA A 173 -4.23 -1.56 20.29
C ALA A 173 -4.94 -0.23 20.61
N GLU A 174 -4.64 0.85 19.87
CA GLU A 174 -5.31 2.14 20.05
C GLU A 174 -6.80 2.06 19.67
N LEU A 175 -7.16 1.35 18.60
CA LEU A 175 -8.56 1.13 18.22
C LEU A 175 -9.33 0.31 19.24
N GLU A 176 -8.74 -0.77 19.77
CA GLU A 176 -9.35 -1.59 20.81
C GLU A 176 -9.60 -0.78 22.08
N SER A 177 -8.67 0.10 22.45
CA SER A 177 -8.82 0.98 23.61
C SER A 177 -9.92 2.03 23.43
N ALA A 178 -10.17 2.48 22.20
CA ALA A 178 -11.22 3.47 21.90
C ALA A 178 -12.62 2.84 21.85
N GLU A 179 -12.73 1.54 21.59
CA GLU A 179 -14.00 0.79 21.55
C GLU A 179 -14.43 0.23 22.91
N GLY A 180 -13.54 0.24 23.89
CA GLY A 180 -13.79 -0.16 25.27
C GLY A 180 -14.15 1.03 26.13
#